data_495d677d41cc645b5a50b1a5d354127a
#
_entry.id   495d677d41cc645b5a50b1a5d354127a
#
_cell.length_a   1.000
_cell.length_b   1.000
_cell.length_c   1.000
_cell.angle_alpha   90.00
_cell.angle_beta   90.00
_cell.angle_gamma   90.00
#
_symmetry.space_group_name_H-M   'P 1'
#
loop_
_entity.id
_entity.type
_entity.pdbx_description
1 polymer ?
#
loop_
_entity_poly.entity_id
_entity_poly.type
_entity_poly.pdbx_seq_one_letter_code
_entity_poly.pdbx_strand_id
1 'polypeptide(L)'
;MAFNLNNLIDCVQHFYTFFRDTLAFSKPCSKADVYKMMVMVMYSLDGTAYGGTYDNFIGALWVAPNRIQDQKMNCMAHELGHSFQLQIPADSVGDAWGGSGFFEMTSQWMLWQVNPDWITDENYHFEAFKQLTHKAYLHLDNIYHSPYVIQWWSDLHGRKSIAELYRQGKKGEDPVMTYQRMYGLTQQQFNEEMLRGYQHLMNFDFKHARKETRQYACTFSTELIRGDGSYRAGGGYRPKHFPEEYGFNAILLDSLVDIQKPVDIMVRGTGNLHALTAVTTDDESIYSEIGAEHFEMPAGKTLKHLYLIVMGAPEEHYQIPMPTEEHPEPPQAELEDYPYEFWVTNKK
;
A
#
# COMPACT_ATOMS: atom_id res chain seq x y z
N MET A 1 0.82 19.52 -29.14
CA MET A 1 -0.27 18.63 -28.74
C MET A 1 -1.31 19.48 -28.03
N ALA A 2 -2.58 19.33 -28.41
CA ALA A 2 -3.67 20.09 -27.79
C ALA A 2 -4.18 19.34 -26.55
N PHE A 3 -4.49 20.06 -25.51
CA PHE A 3 -5.18 19.56 -24.32
C PHE A 3 -6.42 20.44 -24.07
N ASN A 4 -7.37 19.94 -23.30
CA ASN A 4 -8.58 20.67 -22.95
C ASN A 4 -8.33 21.50 -21.70
N LEU A 5 -8.16 22.82 -21.86
CA LEU A 5 -7.88 23.74 -20.75
C LEU A 5 -9.03 23.79 -19.72
N ASN A 6 -10.29 23.73 -20.16
CA ASN A 6 -11.42 23.77 -19.22
C ASN A 6 -11.44 22.49 -18.36
N ASN A 7 -11.24 21.33 -18.98
CA ASN A 7 -11.16 20.08 -18.24
C ASN A 7 -9.99 20.07 -17.25
N LEU A 8 -8.82 20.61 -17.63
CA LEU A 8 -7.68 20.76 -16.73
C LEU A 8 -8.04 21.61 -15.51
N ILE A 9 -8.66 22.76 -15.71
CA ILE A 9 -9.06 23.65 -14.61
C ILE A 9 -10.06 22.97 -13.69
N ASP A 10 -11.09 22.34 -14.26
CA ASP A 10 -12.15 21.67 -13.49
C ASP A 10 -11.59 20.50 -12.67
N CYS A 11 -10.76 19.64 -13.27
CA CYS A 11 -10.12 18.52 -12.58
C CYS A 11 -9.19 19.00 -11.46
N VAL A 12 -8.29 19.94 -11.75
CA VAL A 12 -7.35 20.45 -10.74
C VAL A 12 -8.10 21.13 -9.58
N GLN A 13 -9.15 21.90 -9.86
CA GLN A 13 -9.95 22.52 -8.80
C GLN A 13 -10.68 21.47 -7.94
N HIS A 14 -11.18 20.40 -8.56
CA HIS A 14 -11.79 19.28 -7.86
C HIS A 14 -10.78 18.56 -6.96
N PHE A 15 -9.61 18.18 -7.50
CA PHE A 15 -8.55 17.49 -6.77
C PHE A 15 -8.02 18.35 -5.62
N TYR A 16 -7.76 19.64 -5.88
CA TYR A 16 -7.32 20.59 -4.87
C TYR A 16 -8.30 20.67 -3.69
N THR A 17 -9.59 20.82 -3.98
CA THR A 17 -10.63 20.92 -2.97
C THR A 17 -10.72 19.62 -2.16
N PHE A 18 -10.64 18.49 -2.83
CA PHE A 18 -10.70 17.17 -2.18
C PHE A 18 -9.49 16.94 -1.27
N PHE A 19 -8.27 17.22 -1.73
CA PHE A 19 -7.05 17.02 -0.95
C PHE A 19 -6.97 17.99 0.23
N ARG A 20 -7.42 19.22 0.06
CA ARG A 20 -7.48 20.21 1.13
C ARG A 20 -8.55 19.87 2.17
N ASP A 21 -9.78 19.63 1.76
CA ASP A 21 -10.94 19.60 2.66
C ASP A 21 -11.27 18.19 3.15
N THR A 22 -11.21 17.18 2.27
CA THR A 22 -11.56 15.80 2.59
C THR A 22 -10.38 15.06 3.21
N LEU A 23 -9.20 15.16 2.60
CA LEU A 23 -7.99 14.51 3.10
C LEU A 23 -7.24 15.37 4.13
N ALA A 24 -7.55 16.65 4.22
CA ALA A 24 -6.99 17.62 5.15
C ALA A 24 -5.46 17.80 5.05
N PHE A 25 -4.88 17.69 3.83
CA PHE A 25 -3.46 17.95 3.64
C PHE A 25 -3.07 19.43 3.82
N SER A 26 -4.03 20.37 3.75
CA SER A 26 -3.84 21.75 4.18
C SER A 26 -4.66 22.01 5.44
N LYS A 27 -4.08 22.74 6.39
CA LYS A 27 -4.75 23.22 7.62
C LYS A 27 -4.87 24.74 7.60
N PRO A 28 -5.77 25.34 8.41
CA PRO A 28 -5.79 26.77 8.63
C PRO A 28 -4.40 27.31 8.97
N CYS A 29 -4.04 28.46 8.40
CA CYS A 29 -2.74 29.10 8.48
C CYS A 29 -1.64 28.48 7.59
N SER A 30 -1.98 27.54 6.72
CA SER A 30 -1.07 27.12 5.63
C SER A 30 -0.79 28.31 4.70
N LYS A 31 0.40 28.33 4.10
CA LYS A 31 0.69 29.28 3.02
C LYS A 31 -0.31 29.15 1.86
N ALA A 32 -0.87 27.95 1.66
CA ALA A 32 -1.91 27.72 0.64
C ALA A 32 -3.26 28.41 0.94
N ASP A 33 -3.48 28.94 2.15
CA ASP A 33 -4.65 29.79 2.44
C ASP A 33 -4.49 31.22 1.88
N VAL A 34 -3.26 31.68 1.68
CA VAL A 34 -2.92 33.03 1.21
C VAL A 34 -2.46 33.01 -0.25
N TYR A 35 -1.69 32.05 -0.62
CA TYR A 35 -1.07 31.90 -1.94
C TYR A 35 -1.70 30.71 -2.69
N LYS A 36 -1.87 30.85 -3.99
CA LYS A 36 -2.37 29.77 -4.84
C LYS A 36 -1.24 28.83 -5.20
N MET A 37 -1.49 27.53 -5.13
CA MET A 37 -0.63 26.54 -5.77
C MET A 37 -0.60 26.75 -7.29
N MET A 38 0.50 26.40 -7.91
CA MET A 38 0.74 26.66 -9.34
C MET A 38 0.70 25.38 -10.15
N VAL A 39 0.07 25.44 -11.32
CA VAL A 39 0.16 24.42 -12.35
C VAL A 39 0.86 25.02 -13.56
N MET A 40 2.04 24.52 -13.86
CA MET A 40 2.87 24.99 -14.97
C MET A 40 2.84 23.98 -16.11
N VAL A 41 2.04 24.27 -17.14
CA VAL A 41 2.01 23.47 -18.35
C VAL A 41 3.14 23.92 -19.25
N MET A 42 4.12 23.03 -19.46
CA MET A 42 5.30 23.35 -20.26
C MET A 42 5.72 22.15 -21.10
N TYR A 43 6.26 22.42 -22.27
CA TYR A 43 6.82 21.37 -23.11
C TYR A 43 8.14 20.86 -22.50
N SER A 44 8.26 19.54 -22.43
CA SER A 44 9.53 18.86 -22.16
C SER A 44 9.77 17.75 -23.18
N LEU A 45 11.04 17.43 -23.45
CA LEU A 45 11.40 16.38 -24.42
C LEU A 45 11.05 14.98 -23.92
N ASP A 46 11.15 14.77 -22.62
CA ASP A 46 10.83 13.51 -21.95
C ASP A 46 9.33 13.31 -21.68
N GLY A 47 8.53 14.38 -21.88
CA GLY A 47 7.09 14.33 -21.70
C GLY A 47 6.69 14.00 -20.27
N THR A 48 7.45 14.46 -19.26
CA THR A 48 7.25 14.13 -17.86
C THR A 48 6.24 15.03 -17.16
N ALA A 49 5.83 14.63 -15.96
CA ALA A 49 5.15 15.47 -14.98
C ALA A 49 5.93 15.39 -13.65
N TYR A 50 5.82 16.42 -12.86
CA TYR A 50 6.52 16.53 -11.59
C TYR A 50 5.74 17.42 -10.61
N GLY A 51 5.38 16.86 -9.46
CA GLY A 51 4.76 17.58 -8.35
C GLY A 51 5.78 17.97 -7.28
N GLY A 52 5.64 19.17 -6.74
CA GLY A 52 6.58 19.66 -5.74
C GLY A 52 6.16 20.99 -5.12
N THR A 53 7.14 21.83 -4.81
CA THR A 53 6.94 23.21 -4.34
C THR A 53 7.78 24.17 -5.16
N TYR A 54 7.29 25.39 -5.29
CA TYR A 54 8.08 26.51 -5.80
C TYR A 54 8.81 27.16 -4.62
N ASP A 55 10.14 27.24 -4.70
CA ASP A 55 11.04 27.82 -3.69
C ASP A 55 10.84 27.27 -2.26
N ASN A 56 10.47 26.00 -2.10
CA ASN A 56 10.10 25.42 -0.80
C ASN A 56 9.07 26.27 -0.03
N PHE A 57 8.21 26.96 -0.77
CA PHE A 57 7.28 27.91 -0.20
C PHE A 57 5.82 27.55 -0.46
N ILE A 58 5.46 27.31 -1.73
CA ILE A 58 4.08 26.99 -2.13
C ILE A 58 4.05 25.81 -3.09
N GLY A 59 3.07 24.93 -2.93
CA GLY A 59 2.87 23.78 -3.80
C GLY A 59 2.81 24.19 -5.27
N ALA A 60 3.51 23.43 -6.11
CA ALA A 60 3.58 23.64 -7.54
C ALA A 60 3.74 22.32 -8.26
N LEU A 61 3.25 22.23 -9.48
CA LEU A 61 3.51 21.10 -10.34
C LEU A 61 3.83 21.56 -11.76
N TRP A 62 4.65 20.76 -12.43
CA TRP A 62 5.08 20.95 -13.81
C TRP A 62 4.56 19.77 -14.63
N VAL A 63 3.92 20.03 -15.74
CA VAL A 63 3.32 18.97 -16.54
C VAL A 63 3.50 19.22 -18.03
N ALA A 64 3.92 18.21 -18.76
CA ALA A 64 3.95 18.26 -20.22
C ALA A 64 2.54 18.02 -20.80
N PRO A 65 2.20 18.66 -21.93
CA PRO A 65 0.86 18.57 -22.54
C PRO A 65 0.37 17.15 -22.84
N ASN A 66 1.28 16.20 -23.06
CA ASN A 66 0.93 14.79 -23.32
C ASN A 66 0.42 14.05 -22.08
N ARG A 67 0.62 14.60 -20.88
CA ARG A 67 0.18 14.02 -19.61
C ARG A 67 -1.21 14.49 -19.17
N ILE A 68 -1.80 15.43 -19.90
CA ILE A 68 -3.10 16.08 -19.58
C ILE A 68 -4.07 16.01 -20.76
N GLN A 69 -3.98 14.97 -21.57
CA GLN A 69 -4.87 14.74 -22.72
C GLN A 69 -6.08 13.88 -22.37
N ASP A 70 -5.96 13.04 -21.36
CA ASP A 70 -7.06 12.19 -20.91
C ASP A 70 -8.10 12.99 -20.11
N GLN A 71 -9.31 12.44 -20.04
CA GLN A 71 -10.42 13.14 -19.38
C GLN A 71 -10.35 13.09 -17.85
N LYS A 72 -9.80 11.99 -17.28
CA LYS A 72 -9.73 11.79 -15.82
C LYS A 72 -8.54 12.47 -15.18
N MET A 73 -7.49 12.74 -15.95
CA MET A 73 -6.25 13.42 -15.52
C MET A 73 -5.61 12.77 -14.28
N ASN A 74 -5.48 11.45 -14.28
CA ASN A 74 -4.88 10.71 -13.17
C ASN A 74 -3.46 11.21 -12.84
N CYS A 75 -2.63 11.47 -13.85
CA CYS A 75 -1.31 12.05 -13.66
C CYS A 75 -1.36 13.37 -12.89
N MET A 76 -2.35 14.25 -13.19
CA MET A 76 -2.52 15.52 -12.47
C MET A 76 -2.93 15.33 -11.01
N ALA A 77 -3.78 14.35 -10.72
CA ALA A 77 -4.18 14.03 -9.35
C ALA A 77 -2.97 13.52 -8.54
N HIS A 78 -2.14 12.68 -9.15
CA HIS A 78 -0.90 12.18 -8.55
C HIS A 78 0.08 13.31 -8.25
N GLU A 79 0.43 14.14 -9.24
CA GLU A 79 1.41 15.23 -9.09
C GLU A 79 0.93 16.32 -8.13
N LEU A 80 -0.37 16.63 -8.14
CA LEU A 80 -0.94 17.54 -7.15
C LEU A 80 -0.87 16.95 -5.73
N GLY A 81 -0.97 15.64 -5.60
CA GLY A 81 -0.70 14.92 -4.34
C GLY A 81 0.66 15.27 -3.78
N HIS A 82 1.72 15.17 -4.59
CA HIS A 82 3.08 15.57 -4.21
C HIS A 82 3.17 17.04 -3.78
N SER A 83 2.48 17.93 -4.48
CA SER A 83 2.45 19.34 -4.11
C SER A 83 1.85 19.57 -2.72
N PHE A 84 0.82 18.80 -2.34
CA PHE A 84 0.24 18.85 -1.00
C PHE A 84 1.11 18.20 0.07
N GLN A 85 1.76 17.08 -0.23
CA GLN A 85 2.70 16.42 0.69
C GLN A 85 3.85 17.37 1.06
N LEU A 86 4.45 18.01 0.05
CA LEU A 86 5.57 18.95 0.26
C LEU A 86 5.13 20.32 0.79
N GLN A 87 3.85 20.69 0.68
CA GLN A 87 3.33 21.89 1.34
C GLN A 87 3.42 21.79 2.86
N ILE A 88 3.34 20.59 3.44
CA ILE A 88 3.42 20.39 4.89
C ILE A 88 4.78 20.84 5.44
N PRO A 89 5.94 20.34 4.98
CA PRO A 89 7.22 20.87 5.42
C PRO A 89 7.48 22.30 4.95
N ALA A 90 6.95 22.74 3.80
CA ALA A 90 7.01 24.13 3.37
C ALA A 90 6.30 25.08 4.35
N ASP A 91 5.25 24.61 5.02
CA ASP A 91 4.58 25.34 6.11
C ASP A 91 5.35 25.24 7.45
N SER A 92 6.55 24.65 7.44
CA SER A 92 7.39 24.42 8.63
C SER A 92 6.75 23.49 9.66
N VAL A 93 5.97 22.53 9.19
CA VAL A 93 5.29 21.51 10.01
C VAL A 93 5.61 20.12 9.45
N GLY A 94 5.99 19.19 10.31
CA GLY A 94 6.18 17.79 9.92
C GLY A 94 7.31 17.54 8.92
N ASP A 95 7.18 16.44 8.17
CA ASP A 95 8.15 15.97 7.17
C ASP A 95 7.44 15.21 6.04
N ALA A 96 8.07 15.14 4.88
CA ALA A 96 7.67 14.31 3.74
C ALA A 96 8.69 13.20 3.43
N TRP A 97 9.62 12.96 4.33
CA TRP A 97 10.64 11.89 4.31
C TRP A 97 11.45 11.78 3.01
N GLY A 98 11.76 12.93 2.39
CA GLY A 98 12.75 13.02 1.33
C GLY A 98 12.43 12.31 0.01
N GLY A 99 11.18 12.01 -0.27
CA GLY A 99 10.79 11.31 -1.51
C GLY A 99 10.93 9.80 -1.43
N SER A 100 10.74 9.23 -0.24
CA SER A 100 10.68 7.78 -0.03
C SER A 100 9.63 7.06 -0.86
N GLY A 101 9.70 5.74 -0.88
CA GLY A 101 8.64 4.91 -1.46
C GLY A 101 7.25 5.30 -0.98
N PHE A 102 7.11 5.66 0.30
CA PHE A 102 5.86 6.13 0.89
C PHE A 102 5.32 7.42 0.27
N PHE A 103 6.19 8.30 -0.18
CA PHE A 103 5.82 9.55 -0.85
C PHE A 103 5.05 9.27 -2.14
N GLU A 104 5.55 8.36 -2.97
CA GLU A 104 4.89 7.90 -4.19
C GLU A 104 3.60 7.10 -3.89
N MET A 105 3.68 6.14 -2.94
CA MET A 105 2.51 5.35 -2.53
C MET A 105 1.37 6.24 -2.01
N THR A 106 1.69 7.30 -1.28
CA THR A 106 0.68 8.22 -0.77
C THR A 106 0.06 9.03 -1.89
N SER A 107 0.84 9.47 -2.89
CA SER A 107 0.30 10.18 -4.05
C SER A 107 -0.62 9.27 -4.87
N GLN A 108 -0.26 8.00 -5.05
CA GLN A 108 -1.14 6.99 -5.66
C GLN A 108 -2.41 6.76 -4.83
N TRP A 109 -2.30 6.73 -3.50
CA TRP A 109 -3.47 6.65 -2.64
C TRP A 109 -4.37 7.89 -2.76
N MET A 110 -3.80 9.09 -2.82
CA MET A 110 -4.56 10.35 -3.02
C MET A 110 -5.29 10.35 -4.36
N LEU A 111 -4.62 9.93 -5.43
CA LEU A 111 -5.23 9.70 -6.74
C LEU A 111 -6.40 8.70 -6.63
N TRP A 112 -6.19 7.56 -6.01
CA TRP A 112 -7.25 6.55 -5.84
C TRP A 112 -8.44 7.07 -5.03
N GLN A 113 -8.23 7.95 -4.04
CA GLN A 113 -9.33 8.54 -3.27
C GLN A 113 -10.21 9.47 -4.11
N VAL A 114 -9.65 10.15 -5.09
CA VAL A 114 -10.38 11.13 -5.92
C VAL A 114 -10.88 10.51 -7.22
N ASN A 115 -10.19 9.52 -7.75
CA ASN A 115 -10.59 8.72 -8.92
C ASN A 115 -10.71 7.23 -8.51
N PRO A 116 -11.87 6.80 -7.98
CA PRO A 116 -12.03 5.43 -7.44
C PRO A 116 -11.79 4.32 -8.47
N ASP A 117 -11.95 4.61 -9.75
CA ASP A 117 -11.68 3.66 -10.85
C ASP A 117 -10.18 3.52 -11.20
N TRP A 118 -9.28 4.20 -10.48
CA TRP A 118 -7.84 4.18 -10.75
C TRP A 118 -7.29 2.76 -10.97
N ILE A 119 -7.65 1.82 -10.12
CA ILE A 119 -7.22 0.41 -10.24
C ILE A 119 -7.62 -0.22 -11.59
N THR A 120 -8.73 0.23 -12.19
CA THR A 120 -9.19 -0.22 -13.51
C THR A 120 -8.48 0.52 -14.63
N ASP A 121 -8.32 1.83 -14.49
CA ASP A 121 -7.74 2.68 -15.52
C ASP A 121 -6.23 2.42 -15.68
N GLU A 122 -5.55 2.14 -14.58
CA GLU A 122 -4.10 1.89 -14.50
C GLU A 122 -3.83 0.50 -13.91
N ASN A 123 -4.57 -0.50 -14.36
CA ASN A 123 -4.53 -1.86 -13.82
C ASN A 123 -3.13 -2.48 -13.79
N TYR A 124 -2.23 -2.03 -14.65
CA TYR A 124 -0.84 -2.49 -14.65
C TYR A 124 -0.13 -2.29 -13.31
N HIS A 125 -0.51 -1.28 -12.51
CA HIS A 125 0.01 -1.10 -11.16
C HIS A 125 -0.43 -2.24 -10.23
N PHE A 126 -1.69 -2.64 -10.29
CA PHE A 126 -2.18 -3.76 -9.49
C PHE A 126 -1.58 -5.10 -9.93
N GLU A 127 -1.45 -5.32 -11.24
CA GLU A 127 -0.81 -6.52 -11.77
C GLU A 127 0.67 -6.62 -11.36
N ALA A 128 1.40 -5.49 -11.38
CA ALA A 128 2.77 -5.43 -10.88
C ALA A 128 2.82 -5.71 -9.36
N PHE A 129 1.95 -5.09 -8.57
CA PHE A 129 1.89 -5.31 -7.13
C PHE A 129 1.70 -6.78 -6.77
N LYS A 130 0.81 -7.50 -7.47
CA LYS A 130 0.60 -8.94 -7.21
C LYS A 130 1.87 -9.78 -7.36
N GLN A 131 2.82 -9.35 -8.20
CA GLN A 131 4.11 -10.02 -8.37
C GLN A 131 5.15 -9.60 -7.31
N LEU A 132 4.93 -8.48 -6.64
CA LEU A 132 5.86 -7.83 -5.74
C LEU A 132 5.42 -7.88 -4.27
N THR A 133 4.36 -8.63 -3.94
CA THR A 133 3.82 -8.70 -2.57
C THR A 133 4.84 -9.19 -1.54
N HIS A 134 5.83 -10.00 -1.97
CA HIS A 134 6.90 -10.49 -1.11
C HIS A 134 7.96 -9.42 -0.78
N LYS A 135 8.05 -8.35 -1.57
CA LYS A 135 8.99 -7.26 -1.32
C LYS A 135 8.60 -6.44 -0.09
N ALA A 136 9.59 -5.88 0.57
CA ALA A 136 9.38 -5.01 1.72
C ALA A 136 8.38 -3.89 1.43
N TYR A 137 7.62 -3.48 2.44
CA TYR A 137 6.57 -2.47 2.27
C TYR A 137 7.07 -1.18 1.59
N LEU A 138 8.24 -0.68 2.01
CA LEU A 138 8.83 0.54 1.44
C LEU A 138 9.85 0.28 0.33
N HIS A 139 9.90 -0.95 -0.21
CA HIS A 139 10.84 -1.29 -1.28
C HIS A 139 10.58 -0.45 -2.54
N LEU A 140 11.66 0.04 -3.17
CA LEU A 140 11.57 0.95 -4.32
C LEU A 140 10.79 0.37 -5.51
N ASP A 141 10.80 -0.95 -5.70
CA ASP A 141 10.03 -1.61 -6.76
C ASP A 141 8.51 -1.48 -6.55
N ASN A 142 8.06 -1.22 -5.32
CA ASN A 142 6.65 -1.13 -4.95
C ASN A 142 6.07 0.29 -4.92
N ILE A 143 6.89 1.31 -5.04
CA ILE A 143 6.50 2.69 -4.71
C ILE A 143 5.27 3.22 -5.45
N TYR A 144 5.09 2.82 -6.71
CA TYR A 144 3.93 3.22 -7.51
C TYR A 144 2.78 2.21 -7.46
N HIS A 145 2.97 1.05 -6.80
CA HIS A 145 2.08 -0.10 -6.98
C HIS A 145 1.29 -0.47 -5.72
N SER A 146 1.67 0.02 -4.52
CA SER A 146 1.15 -0.48 -3.25
C SER A 146 0.51 0.56 -2.31
N PRO A 147 -0.56 1.27 -2.71
CA PRO A 147 -1.26 2.22 -1.85
C PRO A 147 -2.15 1.53 -0.77
N TYR A 148 -2.18 0.21 -0.72
CA TYR A 148 -3.19 -0.57 0.01
C TYR A 148 -3.01 -0.51 1.53
N VAL A 149 -1.77 -0.45 2.03
CA VAL A 149 -1.50 -0.25 3.47
C VAL A 149 -1.98 1.13 3.92
N ILE A 150 -1.76 2.16 3.10
CA ILE A 150 -2.23 3.52 3.40
C ILE A 150 -3.77 3.54 3.42
N GLN A 151 -4.43 2.79 2.54
CA GLN A 151 -5.88 2.62 2.58
C GLN A 151 -6.31 1.96 3.89
N TRP A 152 -5.61 0.91 4.34
CA TRP A 152 -5.89 0.25 5.61
C TRP A 152 -5.75 1.21 6.80
N TRP A 153 -4.66 1.96 6.89
CA TRP A 153 -4.47 2.99 7.93
C TRP A 153 -5.56 4.06 7.90
N SER A 154 -5.96 4.47 6.70
CA SER A 154 -7.08 5.39 6.49
C SER A 154 -8.42 4.81 6.98
N ASP A 155 -8.63 3.51 6.83
CA ASP A 155 -9.82 2.82 7.34
C ASP A 155 -9.83 2.70 8.86
N LEU A 156 -8.68 2.48 9.49
CA LEU A 156 -8.53 2.42 10.95
C LEU A 156 -8.75 3.78 11.60
N HIS A 157 -8.11 4.83 11.08
CA HIS A 157 -7.97 6.11 11.76
C HIS A 157 -8.70 7.26 11.06
N GLY A 158 -9.35 6.99 9.94
CA GLY A 158 -10.03 7.97 9.08
C GLY A 158 -9.09 8.62 8.06
N ARG A 159 -9.64 9.07 6.93
CA ARG A 159 -8.88 9.60 5.78
C ARG A 159 -7.90 10.74 6.13
N LYS A 160 -8.24 11.56 7.15
CA LYS A 160 -7.41 12.70 7.57
C LYS A 160 -6.14 12.29 8.32
N SER A 161 -6.08 11.03 8.80
CA SER A 161 -4.93 10.52 9.54
C SER A 161 -3.66 10.46 8.70
N ILE A 162 -3.77 10.27 7.39
CA ILE A 162 -2.62 10.22 6.50
C ILE A 162 -1.93 11.59 6.42
N ALA A 163 -2.70 12.66 6.25
CA ALA A 163 -2.15 14.01 6.30
C ALA A 163 -1.60 14.37 7.70
N GLU A 164 -2.20 13.82 8.77
CA GLU A 164 -1.67 13.99 10.12
C GLU A 164 -0.35 13.23 10.31
N LEU A 165 -0.19 12.07 9.70
CA LEU A 165 1.08 11.33 9.71
C LEU A 165 2.22 12.18 9.14
N TYR A 166 2.03 12.85 8.00
CA TYR A 166 3.00 13.80 7.45
C TYR A 166 3.30 14.95 8.42
N ARG A 167 2.28 15.52 9.08
CA ARG A 167 2.47 16.60 10.05
C ARG A 167 3.19 16.17 11.32
N GLN A 168 3.10 14.90 11.68
CA GLN A 168 3.81 14.32 12.82
C GLN A 168 5.20 13.80 12.46
N GLY A 169 5.55 13.74 11.16
CA GLY A 169 6.86 13.33 10.69
C GLY A 169 7.98 14.14 11.31
N LYS A 170 9.10 13.51 11.59
CA LYS A 170 10.30 14.14 12.14
C LYS A 170 11.50 13.76 11.30
N LYS A 171 12.45 14.69 11.23
CA LYS A 171 13.74 14.43 10.56
C LYS A 171 14.43 13.22 11.19
N GLY A 172 14.84 12.27 10.35
CA GLY A 172 15.50 11.04 10.77
C GLY A 172 14.58 9.88 11.10
N GLU A 173 13.25 10.10 11.09
CA GLU A 173 12.26 9.03 11.07
C GLU A 173 11.90 8.67 9.62
N ASP A 174 11.25 7.54 9.45
CA ASP A 174 10.49 7.21 8.26
C ASP A 174 8.98 7.13 8.59
N PRO A 175 8.11 6.86 7.60
CA PRO A 175 6.67 6.77 7.87
C PRO A 175 6.28 5.68 8.87
N VAL A 176 6.99 4.55 8.91
CA VAL A 176 6.72 3.46 9.87
C VAL A 176 7.04 3.90 11.30
N MET A 177 8.22 4.47 11.51
CA MET A 177 8.62 5.01 12.81
C MET A 177 7.67 6.10 13.30
N THR A 178 7.28 7.02 12.41
CA THR A 178 6.32 8.09 12.72
C THR A 178 4.95 7.51 13.08
N TYR A 179 4.47 6.51 12.35
CA TYR A 179 3.20 5.85 12.60
C TYR A 179 3.19 5.11 13.94
N GLN A 180 4.21 4.31 14.21
CA GLN A 180 4.36 3.62 15.50
C GLN A 180 4.35 4.60 16.68
N ARG A 181 5.10 5.70 16.57
CA ARG A 181 5.15 6.75 17.60
C ARG A 181 3.80 7.46 17.74
N MET A 182 3.13 7.76 16.65
CA MET A 182 1.85 8.49 16.64
C MET A 182 0.73 7.70 17.35
N TYR A 183 0.73 6.38 17.19
CA TYR A 183 -0.29 5.50 17.76
C TYR A 183 0.19 4.71 18.97
N GLY A 184 1.44 4.90 19.39
CA GLY A 184 2.03 4.23 20.57
C GLY A 184 2.16 2.71 20.38
N LEU A 185 2.41 2.24 19.16
CA LEU A 185 2.50 0.82 18.85
C LEU A 185 3.90 0.29 19.14
N THR A 186 3.96 -0.88 19.75
CA THR A 186 5.17 -1.69 19.77
C THR A 186 5.41 -2.29 18.38
N GLN A 187 6.64 -2.77 18.12
CA GLN A 187 6.95 -3.45 16.86
C GLN A 187 6.02 -4.63 16.59
N GLN A 188 5.75 -5.45 17.59
CA GLN A 188 4.82 -6.57 17.45
C GLN A 188 3.40 -6.10 17.09
N GLN A 189 2.87 -5.08 17.76
CA GLN A 189 1.54 -4.55 17.45
C GLN A 189 1.46 -3.98 16.03
N PHE A 190 2.53 -3.33 15.57
CA PHE A 190 2.62 -2.85 14.20
C PHE A 190 2.63 -4.02 13.19
N ASN A 191 3.43 -5.06 13.44
CA ASN A 191 3.44 -6.27 12.60
C ASN A 191 2.04 -6.90 12.52
N GLU A 192 1.34 -7.02 13.64
CA GLU A 192 -0.01 -7.57 13.69
C GLU A 192 -1.01 -6.71 12.92
N GLU A 193 -0.90 -5.39 13.01
CA GLU A 193 -1.74 -4.46 12.27
C GLU A 193 -1.51 -4.52 10.76
N MET A 194 -0.25 -4.63 10.33
CA MET A 194 0.10 -4.82 8.90
C MET A 194 -0.51 -6.11 8.36
N LEU A 195 -0.37 -7.23 9.08
CA LEU A 195 -0.94 -8.51 8.65
C LEU A 195 -2.47 -8.46 8.58
N ARG A 196 -3.15 -7.77 9.51
CA ARG A 196 -4.60 -7.55 9.43
C ARG A 196 -4.99 -6.75 8.19
N GLY A 197 -4.20 -5.74 7.80
CA GLY A 197 -4.41 -5.01 6.55
C GLY A 197 -4.36 -5.94 5.33
N TYR A 198 -3.43 -6.87 5.30
CA TYR A 198 -3.34 -7.87 4.24
C TYR A 198 -4.47 -8.90 4.26
N GLN A 199 -5.00 -9.25 5.46
CA GLN A 199 -6.24 -10.05 5.53
C GLN A 199 -7.40 -9.34 4.82
N HIS A 200 -7.60 -8.03 5.06
CA HIS A 200 -8.62 -7.22 4.41
C HIS A 200 -8.38 -7.06 2.91
N LEU A 201 -7.12 -6.94 2.49
CA LEU A 201 -6.75 -6.79 1.09
C LEU A 201 -7.16 -7.99 0.23
N MET A 202 -7.14 -9.21 0.76
CA MET A 202 -7.50 -10.41 -0.02
C MET A 202 -8.86 -10.29 -0.69
N ASN A 203 -9.82 -9.70 -0.02
CA ASN A 203 -11.18 -9.47 -0.54
C ASN A 203 -11.48 -7.98 -0.84
N PHE A 204 -10.47 -7.12 -0.86
CA PHE A 204 -10.65 -5.66 -0.94
C PHE A 204 -11.73 -5.15 0.02
N ASP A 205 -11.69 -5.64 1.26
CA ASP A 205 -12.67 -5.25 2.30
C ASP A 205 -12.27 -3.93 2.95
N PHE A 206 -12.26 -2.87 2.13
CA PHE A 206 -11.92 -1.50 2.50
C PHE A 206 -13.15 -0.61 2.46
N LYS A 207 -13.26 0.32 3.42
CA LYS A 207 -14.46 1.15 3.61
C LYS A 207 -14.82 2.01 2.40
N HIS A 208 -13.81 2.53 1.68
CA HIS A 208 -14.02 3.59 0.70
C HIS A 208 -13.84 3.18 -0.78
N ALA A 209 -13.39 1.97 -1.05
CA ALA A 209 -13.07 1.54 -2.41
C ALA A 209 -13.73 0.21 -2.81
N ARG A 210 -14.53 -0.36 -1.93
CA ARG A 210 -15.04 -1.73 -2.05
C ARG A 210 -15.83 -2.01 -3.33
N LYS A 211 -16.63 -1.07 -3.80
CA LYS A 211 -17.46 -1.27 -4.98
C LYS A 211 -16.64 -1.40 -6.25
N GLU A 212 -15.73 -0.49 -6.45
CA GLU A 212 -14.91 -0.36 -7.66
C GLU A 212 -13.83 -1.45 -7.73
N THR A 213 -13.40 -1.98 -6.58
CA THR A 213 -12.32 -2.96 -6.47
C THR A 213 -12.79 -4.41 -6.38
N ARG A 214 -14.08 -4.67 -6.23
CA ARG A 214 -14.61 -6.05 -6.07
C ARG A 214 -14.21 -7.02 -7.17
N GLN A 215 -14.06 -6.55 -8.40
CA GLN A 215 -13.62 -7.37 -9.52
C GLN A 215 -12.16 -7.86 -9.39
N TYR A 216 -11.36 -7.23 -8.53
CA TYR A 216 -9.96 -7.60 -8.26
C TYR A 216 -9.80 -8.42 -6.98
N ALA A 217 -10.87 -8.59 -6.22
CA ALA A 217 -10.87 -9.41 -5.01
C ALA A 217 -10.52 -10.87 -5.32
N CYS A 218 -9.82 -11.50 -4.41
CA CYS A 218 -9.45 -12.91 -4.49
C CYS A 218 -8.60 -13.28 -5.72
N THR A 219 -7.83 -12.34 -6.27
CA THR A 219 -6.95 -12.58 -7.43
C THR A 219 -5.47 -12.74 -7.08
N PHE A 220 -5.12 -12.66 -5.80
CA PHE A 220 -3.76 -12.91 -5.33
C PHE A 220 -3.41 -14.40 -5.43
N SER A 221 -2.16 -14.69 -5.78
CA SER A 221 -1.66 -16.07 -5.84
C SER A 221 -0.14 -16.06 -5.75
N THR A 222 0.39 -16.71 -4.72
CA THR A 222 1.84 -16.91 -4.56
C THR A 222 2.27 -18.20 -5.25
N GLU A 223 3.32 -18.14 -6.07
CA GLU A 223 3.93 -19.32 -6.67
C GLU A 223 4.57 -20.21 -5.59
N LEU A 224 4.17 -21.47 -5.55
CA LEU A 224 4.62 -22.43 -4.56
C LEU A 224 5.57 -23.47 -5.17
N ILE A 225 6.56 -23.87 -4.39
CA ILE A 225 7.43 -24.99 -4.67
C ILE A 225 7.40 -25.97 -3.50
N ARG A 226 7.91 -27.18 -3.71
CA ARG A 226 8.04 -28.16 -2.62
C ARG A 226 9.13 -27.71 -1.64
N GLY A 227 8.84 -27.82 -0.36
CA GLY A 227 9.80 -27.62 0.71
C GLY A 227 10.92 -28.64 0.66
N ASP A 228 12.08 -28.25 1.15
CA ASP A 228 13.27 -29.11 1.19
C ASP A 228 13.35 -30.00 2.43
N GLY A 229 12.39 -29.86 3.35
CA GLY A 229 12.35 -30.60 4.60
C GLY A 229 13.19 -30.01 5.73
N SER A 230 13.71 -28.79 5.57
CA SER A 230 14.52 -28.11 6.58
C SER A 230 13.79 -27.95 7.92
N TYR A 231 12.48 -27.75 7.89
CA TYR A 231 11.65 -27.56 9.09
C TYR A 231 10.94 -28.85 9.54
N ARG A 232 10.68 -29.79 8.63
CA ARG A 232 10.02 -31.06 8.94
C ARG A 232 10.30 -32.10 7.85
N ALA A 233 10.61 -33.32 8.26
CA ALA A 233 10.80 -34.46 7.35
C ALA A 233 9.58 -34.67 6.44
N GLY A 234 9.82 -34.91 5.15
CA GLY A 234 8.80 -35.09 4.13
C GLY A 234 8.46 -33.79 3.36
N GLY A 235 9.03 -32.65 3.79
CA GLY A 235 8.80 -31.34 3.16
C GLY A 235 7.35 -30.88 3.22
N GLY A 236 7.16 -29.60 3.09
CA GLY A 236 5.85 -28.96 2.96
C GLY A 236 5.74 -28.26 1.62
N TYR A 237 5.12 -27.12 1.65
CA TYR A 237 5.14 -26.13 0.59
C TYR A 237 5.92 -24.91 1.07
N ARG A 238 6.61 -24.25 0.18
CA ARG A 238 7.21 -22.93 0.42
C ARG A 238 6.97 -22.02 -0.77
N PRO A 239 6.96 -20.68 -0.57
CA PRO A 239 6.89 -19.75 -1.69
C PRO A 239 8.19 -19.81 -2.49
N LYS A 240 8.12 -19.42 -3.75
CA LYS A 240 9.30 -19.23 -4.60
C LYS A 240 10.17 -18.07 -4.11
N HIS A 241 9.54 -17.01 -3.63
CA HIS A 241 10.18 -15.84 -3.03
C HIS A 241 9.64 -15.66 -1.62
N PHE A 242 10.54 -15.62 -0.65
CA PHE A 242 10.17 -15.37 0.73
C PHE A 242 9.79 -13.91 0.95
N PRO A 243 8.94 -13.61 1.94
CA PRO A 243 8.62 -12.22 2.24
C PRO A 243 9.83 -11.52 2.88
N GLU A 244 10.10 -10.31 2.45
CA GLU A 244 10.96 -9.35 3.12
C GLU A 244 10.18 -8.65 4.26
N GLU A 245 10.76 -7.64 4.91
CA GLU A 245 10.13 -6.88 6.00
C GLU A 245 8.76 -6.30 5.60
N TYR A 246 7.71 -6.72 6.29
CA TYR A 246 6.30 -6.42 6.01
C TYR A 246 5.83 -6.82 4.59
N GLY A 247 6.67 -7.47 3.79
CA GLY A 247 6.23 -8.16 2.59
C GLY A 247 5.41 -9.39 2.95
N PHE A 248 4.57 -9.87 2.05
CA PHE A 248 3.70 -11.02 2.32
C PHE A 248 3.55 -11.95 1.13
N ASN A 249 3.23 -13.19 1.43
CA ASN A 249 2.75 -14.18 0.48
C ASN A 249 1.26 -14.44 0.71
N ALA A 250 0.46 -14.41 -0.35
CA ALA A 250 -0.95 -14.77 -0.34
C ALA A 250 -1.15 -16.13 -0.99
N ILE A 251 -1.40 -17.15 -0.20
CA ILE A 251 -1.46 -18.53 -0.63
C ILE A 251 -2.93 -18.96 -0.70
N LEU A 252 -3.41 -19.21 -1.92
CA LEU A 252 -4.76 -19.73 -2.14
C LEU A 252 -4.79 -21.22 -1.85
N LEU A 253 -5.50 -21.64 -0.80
CA LEU A 253 -5.53 -23.01 -0.33
C LEU A 253 -6.48 -23.93 -1.11
N ASP A 254 -7.36 -23.37 -1.93
CA ASP A 254 -8.42 -24.09 -2.65
C ASP A 254 -7.92 -25.25 -3.50
N SER A 255 -6.71 -25.13 -4.05
CA SER A 255 -6.09 -26.18 -4.86
C SER A 255 -5.31 -27.23 -4.06
N LEU A 256 -5.11 -27.00 -2.76
CA LEU A 256 -4.28 -27.83 -1.89
C LEU A 256 -5.13 -28.73 -0.99
N VAL A 257 -6.32 -28.28 -0.59
CA VAL A 257 -7.23 -28.99 0.31
C VAL A 257 -8.70 -28.72 -0.06
N ASP A 258 -9.61 -29.51 0.48
CA ASP A 258 -11.06 -29.26 0.41
C ASP A 258 -11.43 -28.19 1.46
N ILE A 259 -11.57 -26.96 1.01
CA ILE A 259 -11.87 -25.82 1.90
C ILE A 259 -13.27 -25.85 2.52
N GLN A 260 -14.13 -26.77 2.10
CA GLN A 260 -15.46 -26.99 2.72
C GLN A 260 -15.40 -27.91 3.94
N LYS A 261 -14.20 -28.42 4.28
CA LYS A 261 -13.95 -29.24 5.45
C LYS A 261 -13.01 -28.52 6.41
N PRO A 262 -13.00 -28.87 7.69
CA PRO A 262 -12.00 -28.34 8.62
C PRO A 262 -10.57 -28.53 8.08
N VAL A 263 -9.78 -27.48 8.15
CA VAL A 263 -8.41 -27.39 7.62
C VAL A 263 -7.45 -27.16 8.79
N ASP A 264 -6.45 -28.02 8.90
CA ASP A 264 -5.31 -27.85 9.81
C ASP A 264 -4.12 -27.29 9.01
N ILE A 265 -3.50 -26.25 9.54
CA ILE A 265 -2.40 -25.52 8.93
C ILE A 265 -1.25 -25.48 9.92
N MET A 266 -0.05 -25.67 9.43
CA MET A 266 1.16 -25.49 10.21
C MET A 266 2.13 -24.64 9.41
N VAL A 267 2.57 -23.51 9.97
CA VAL A 267 3.64 -22.69 9.41
C VAL A 267 4.86 -22.80 10.30
N ARG A 268 6.03 -23.02 9.73
CA ARG A 268 7.31 -23.08 10.44
C ARG A 268 8.32 -22.20 9.70
N GLY A 269 8.87 -21.25 10.41
CA GLY A 269 9.86 -20.28 9.93
C GLY A 269 10.30 -19.37 11.08
N THR A 270 11.20 -18.45 10.80
CA THR A 270 11.69 -17.48 11.78
C THR A 270 11.26 -16.08 11.36
N GLY A 271 10.73 -15.31 12.29
CA GLY A 271 10.32 -13.92 12.02
C GLY A 271 9.11 -13.79 11.10
N ASN A 272 8.21 -14.79 11.08
CA ASN A 272 6.99 -14.74 10.29
C ASN A 272 5.76 -14.63 11.18
N LEU A 273 4.78 -13.85 10.75
CA LEU A 273 3.40 -13.92 11.21
C LEU A 273 2.51 -14.49 10.11
N HIS A 274 1.47 -15.21 10.51
CA HIS A 274 0.48 -15.71 9.55
C HIS A 274 -0.95 -15.57 10.07
N ALA A 275 -1.88 -15.51 9.13
CA ALA A 275 -3.31 -15.48 9.41
C ALA A 275 -4.09 -16.03 8.20
N LEU A 276 -5.36 -16.31 8.41
CA LEU A 276 -6.25 -16.80 7.37
C LEU A 276 -7.31 -15.75 7.03
N THR A 277 -7.66 -15.69 5.75
CA THR A 277 -8.85 -14.97 5.26
C THR A 277 -9.68 -15.93 4.45
N ALA A 278 -10.89 -16.17 4.91
CA ALA A 278 -11.90 -16.92 4.15
C ALA A 278 -12.89 -15.94 3.51
N VAL A 279 -13.26 -16.22 2.28
CA VAL A 279 -14.28 -15.48 1.53
C VAL A 279 -15.43 -16.41 1.20
N THR A 280 -16.63 -16.03 1.59
CA THR A 280 -17.83 -16.82 1.34
C THR A 280 -18.37 -16.62 -0.07
N THR A 281 -19.31 -17.48 -0.47
CA THR A 281 -20.04 -17.31 -1.75
C THR A 281 -20.89 -16.04 -1.78
N ASP A 282 -21.24 -15.47 -0.63
CA ASP A 282 -21.94 -14.20 -0.49
C ASP A 282 -20.98 -12.99 -0.39
N ASP A 283 -19.71 -13.21 -0.73
CA ASP A 283 -18.63 -12.21 -0.69
C ASP A 283 -18.33 -11.63 0.71
N GLU A 284 -18.70 -12.30 1.79
CA GLU A 284 -18.32 -11.93 3.14
C GLU A 284 -16.90 -12.41 3.45
N SER A 285 -16.14 -11.58 4.16
CA SER A 285 -14.82 -11.93 4.67
C SER A 285 -14.89 -12.47 6.10
N ILE A 286 -14.17 -13.54 6.37
CA ILE A 286 -13.99 -14.13 7.71
C ILE A 286 -12.51 -14.16 8.00
N TYR A 287 -12.10 -13.50 9.07
CA TYR A 287 -10.70 -13.35 9.46
C TYR A 287 -10.38 -14.26 10.64
N SER A 288 -9.31 -15.03 10.53
CA SER A 288 -8.79 -15.77 11.67
C SER A 288 -8.02 -14.86 12.63
N GLU A 289 -7.78 -15.37 13.83
CA GLU A 289 -6.72 -14.81 14.67
C GLU A 289 -5.33 -15.03 14.02
N ILE A 290 -4.38 -14.17 14.41
CA ILE A 290 -2.98 -14.29 14.00
C ILE A 290 -2.39 -15.56 14.64
N GLY A 291 -1.65 -16.34 13.85
CA GLY A 291 -1.09 -17.61 14.28
C GLY A 291 -2.07 -18.78 14.30
N ALA A 292 -3.28 -18.61 13.74
CA ALA A 292 -4.27 -19.69 13.70
C ALA A 292 -3.74 -20.90 12.92
N GLU A 293 -3.71 -22.07 13.58
CA GLU A 293 -3.30 -23.35 12.98
C GLU A 293 -4.51 -24.23 12.56
N HIS A 294 -5.73 -23.71 12.75
CA HIS A 294 -6.97 -24.41 12.41
C HIS A 294 -8.00 -23.45 11.85
N PHE A 295 -8.73 -23.88 10.83
CA PHE A 295 -9.87 -23.18 10.29
C PHE A 295 -11.03 -24.14 10.10
N GLU A 296 -12.20 -23.74 10.61
CA GLU A 296 -13.47 -24.42 10.36
C GLU A 296 -14.49 -23.41 9.89
N MET A 297 -15.18 -23.74 8.82
CA MET A 297 -16.18 -22.89 8.23
C MET A 297 -17.36 -22.71 9.20
N PRO A 298 -17.83 -21.48 9.43
CA PRO A 298 -19.02 -21.23 10.25
C PRO A 298 -20.27 -21.93 9.69
N ALA A 299 -21.10 -22.43 10.60
CA ALA A 299 -22.33 -23.13 10.22
C ALA A 299 -23.21 -22.29 9.30
N GLY A 300 -23.70 -22.90 8.22
CA GLY A 300 -24.60 -22.25 7.25
C GLY A 300 -23.91 -21.35 6.23
N LYS A 301 -22.56 -21.29 6.22
CA LYS A 301 -21.78 -20.58 5.18
C LYS A 301 -21.14 -21.58 4.22
N THR A 302 -20.88 -21.14 3.00
CA THR A 302 -20.11 -21.86 1.98
C THR A 302 -18.95 -21.00 1.57
N LEU A 303 -17.74 -21.55 1.57
CA LEU A 303 -16.55 -20.81 1.15
C LEU A 303 -16.43 -20.79 -0.35
N LYS A 304 -15.99 -19.63 -0.85
CA LYS A 304 -15.54 -19.41 -2.21
C LYS A 304 -14.02 -19.56 -2.28
N HIS A 305 -13.32 -18.96 -1.33
CA HIS A 305 -11.85 -18.98 -1.23
C HIS A 305 -11.38 -19.05 0.22
N LEU A 306 -10.21 -19.67 0.42
CA LEU A 306 -9.48 -19.65 1.69
C LEU A 306 -8.01 -19.28 1.42
N TYR A 307 -7.57 -18.18 2.00
CA TYR A 307 -6.20 -17.70 1.91
C TYR A 307 -5.43 -17.96 3.21
N LEU A 308 -4.20 -18.44 3.08
CA LEU A 308 -3.17 -18.30 4.10
C LEU A 308 -2.27 -17.13 3.71
N ILE A 309 -2.16 -16.13 4.58
CA ILE A 309 -1.27 -14.99 4.42
C ILE A 309 -0.09 -15.20 5.37
N VAL A 310 1.13 -15.14 4.85
CA VAL A 310 2.36 -15.21 5.65
C VAL A 310 3.17 -13.96 5.35
N MET A 311 3.53 -13.22 6.38
CA MET A 311 4.22 -11.93 6.30
C MET A 311 5.57 -12.00 7.00
N GLY A 312 6.58 -11.33 6.47
CA GLY A 312 7.84 -11.05 7.16
C GLY A 312 7.59 -10.06 8.32
N ALA A 313 7.88 -10.48 9.53
CA ALA A 313 7.58 -9.74 10.75
C ALA A 313 8.88 -9.49 11.53
N PRO A 314 9.58 -8.36 11.29
CA PRO A 314 10.84 -8.06 11.93
C PRO A 314 10.69 -7.86 13.44
N GLU A 315 11.74 -8.17 14.20
CA GLU A 315 11.81 -7.84 15.63
C GLU A 315 12.04 -6.33 15.85
N GLU A 316 12.75 -5.68 14.93
CA GLU A 316 12.98 -4.24 14.89
C GLU A 316 12.78 -3.77 13.44
N HIS A 317 12.20 -2.57 13.29
CA HIS A 317 12.01 -1.96 11.97
C HIS A 317 13.36 -1.55 11.38
N TYR A 318 13.60 -1.95 10.14
CA TYR A 318 14.75 -1.53 9.35
C TYR A 318 14.36 -0.34 8.44
N GLN A 319 14.97 0.80 8.70
CA GLN A 319 14.75 1.99 7.88
C GLN A 319 15.50 1.86 6.55
N ILE A 320 14.77 1.70 5.45
CA ILE A 320 15.36 1.65 4.10
C ILE A 320 16.04 3.00 3.80
N PRO A 321 17.34 3.01 3.45
CA PRO A 321 18.04 4.25 3.14
C PRO A 321 17.38 5.01 1.98
N MET A 322 17.29 6.33 2.13
CA MET A 322 16.71 7.22 1.14
C MET A 322 17.75 7.65 0.12
N PRO A 323 17.36 7.93 -1.14
CA PRO A 323 18.19 8.65 -2.09
C PRO A 323 18.65 9.98 -1.49
N THR A 324 19.91 10.30 -1.68
CA THR A 324 20.51 11.59 -1.33
C THR A 324 21.17 12.20 -2.56
N GLU A 325 21.49 13.51 -2.51
CA GLU A 325 22.25 14.13 -3.62
C GLU A 325 23.63 13.46 -3.83
N GLU A 326 24.26 12.97 -2.76
CA GLU A 326 25.54 12.26 -2.81
C GLU A 326 25.37 10.79 -3.26
N HIS A 327 24.23 10.19 -2.95
CA HIS A 327 23.86 8.82 -3.28
C HIS A 327 22.45 8.78 -3.91
N PRO A 328 22.32 9.19 -5.19
CA PRO A 328 21.02 9.24 -5.87
C PRO A 328 20.40 7.85 -6.07
N GLU A 329 21.22 6.82 -6.09
CA GLU A 329 20.79 5.42 -6.02
C GLU A 329 21.35 4.83 -4.73
N PRO A 330 20.62 4.85 -3.62
CA PRO A 330 21.11 4.19 -2.42
C PRO A 330 21.34 2.73 -2.75
N PRO A 331 22.39 2.10 -2.21
CA PRO A 331 22.54 0.66 -2.34
C PRO A 331 21.22 0.07 -1.89
N GLN A 332 20.59 -0.73 -2.75
CA GLN A 332 19.46 -1.55 -2.31
C GLN A 332 20.01 -2.33 -1.12
N ALA A 333 19.54 -2.02 0.07
CA ALA A 333 19.91 -2.78 1.22
C ALA A 333 19.55 -4.22 0.88
N GLU A 334 20.45 -5.16 1.13
CA GLU A 334 20.11 -6.57 1.13
C GLU A 334 19.10 -6.74 2.26
N LEU A 335 17.82 -6.66 1.91
CA LEU A 335 16.74 -6.82 2.86
C LEU A 335 16.68 -8.29 3.25
N GLU A 336 16.44 -8.53 4.52
CA GLU A 336 16.37 -9.87 5.07
C GLU A 336 15.13 -10.58 4.55
N ASP A 337 15.31 -11.78 4.00
CA ASP A 337 14.23 -12.73 3.72
C ASP A 337 13.78 -13.42 5.01
N TYR A 338 12.48 -13.64 5.14
CA TYR A 338 11.87 -14.39 6.23
C TYR A 338 11.42 -15.77 5.75
N PRO A 339 12.33 -16.78 5.69
CA PRO A 339 12.02 -18.07 5.13
C PRO A 339 11.07 -18.89 6.00
N TYR A 340 10.19 -19.65 5.33
CA TYR A 340 9.25 -20.56 5.99
C TYR A 340 8.83 -21.72 5.10
N GLU A 341 8.33 -22.77 5.72
CA GLU A 341 7.54 -23.82 5.09
C GLU A 341 6.17 -23.92 5.76
N PHE A 342 5.16 -24.39 5.02
CA PHE A 342 3.86 -24.67 5.57
C PHE A 342 3.31 -26.03 5.11
N TRP A 343 2.45 -26.60 5.93
CA TRP A 343 1.69 -27.82 5.68
C TRP A 343 0.21 -27.51 5.83
N VAL A 344 -0.59 -28.11 4.99
CA VAL A 344 -2.04 -27.97 5.04
C VAL A 344 -2.67 -29.33 4.80
N THR A 345 -3.66 -29.67 5.60
CA THR A 345 -4.38 -30.96 5.50
C THR A 345 -5.84 -30.79 5.91
N ASN A 346 -6.73 -31.58 5.33
CA ASN A 346 -8.06 -31.70 5.91
C ASN A 346 -8.02 -32.63 7.13
N LYS A 347 -8.75 -32.26 8.17
CA LYS A 347 -8.96 -33.11 9.34
C LYS A 347 -9.70 -34.37 8.91
N LYS A 348 -9.22 -35.54 9.34
CA LYS A 348 -9.85 -36.85 9.06
C LYS A 348 -11.18 -37.01 9.79
#